data_60f4621f37c3219f420e202e2429cd45
#
_entry.id   60f4621f37c3219f420e202e2429cd45
#
_cell.length_a   1.000
_cell.length_b   1.000
_cell.length_c   1.000
_cell.angle_alpha   90.00
_cell.angle_beta   90.00
_cell.angle_gamma   90.00
#
_symmetry.space_group_name_H-M   'P 1'
#
loop_
_entity.id
_entity.type
_entity.pdbx_description
1 polymer ?
#
loop_
_entity_poly.entity_id
_entity_poly.type
_entity_poly.pdbx_seq_one_letter_code
_entity_poly.pdbx_strand_id
1 'polypeptide(L)'
;MTQSNLYIPSRGDIVYLDFDPTKGHEKKGLRPAFVLSPRAYNEKSSLALFMPITKQQKGYPFEVSLPTGLKVQGVILADKIKCLDWKFRGVRFVESVSEDVIEEVPIKIEPLLL
;
A
#
# COMPACT_ATOMS: atom_id res chain seq x y z
N MET A 1 -22.45 17.31 -8.44
CA MET A 1 -21.96 17.17 -8.25
C MET A 1 -21.27 16.70 -8.21
N THR A 2 -20.81 16.40 -8.14
CA THR A 2 -20.10 15.97 -7.99
C THR A 2 -19.28 15.61 -7.89
N GLN A 3 -18.67 15.52 -7.62
CA GLN A 3 -17.86 15.10 -7.51
C GLN A 3 -17.23 14.49 -7.25
N SER A 4 -16.96 14.92 -7.39
CA SER A 4 -16.34 13.94 -7.21
C SER A 4 -15.32 13.67 -6.34
N ASN A 5 -15.32 12.95 -5.62
CA ASN A 5 -14.50 12.60 -4.65
C ASN A 5 -13.53 11.62 -5.06
N LEU A 6 -12.60 12.00 -5.81
CA LEU A 6 -11.54 11.10 -6.20
C LEU A 6 -10.63 10.90 -5.02
N TYR A 7 -10.52 9.69 -4.54
CA TYR A 7 -9.60 9.37 -3.48
C TYR A 7 -8.16 9.44 -4.01
N ILE A 8 -7.28 10.09 -3.28
CA ILE A 8 -5.87 10.15 -3.62
C ILE A 8 -5.10 9.42 -2.51
N PRO A 9 -4.33 8.38 -2.84
CA PRO A 9 -3.59 7.66 -1.80
C PRO A 9 -2.63 8.55 -1.06
N SER A 10 -2.53 8.34 0.25
CA SER A 10 -1.63 9.10 1.11
C SER A 10 -0.76 8.14 1.88
N ARG A 11 0.47 8.57 2.18
CA ARG A 11 1.39 7.74 2.95
C ARG A 11 0.72 7.26 4.23
N GLY A 12 0.81 5.97 4.49
CA GLY A 12 0.23 5.39 5.68
C GLY A 12 -1.15 4.81 5.47
N ASP A 13 -1.72 4.98 4.29
CA ASP A 13 -3.01 4.38 4.00
C ASP A 13 -2.86 2.91 3.69
N ILE A 14 -3.86 2.13 4.05
CA ILE A 14 -4.01 0.77 3.56
C ILE A 14 -5.12 0.80 2.55
N VAL A 15 -4.85 0.24 1.38
CA VAL A 15 -5.79 0.26 0.26
C VAL A 15 -5.89 -1.13 -0.34
N TYR A 16 -6.95 -1.34 -1.12
CA TYR A 16 -7.02 -2.49 -2.01
C TYR A 16 -6.83 -1.97 -3.42
N LEU A 17 -6.07 -2.69 -4.20
CA LEU A 17 -5.92 -2.35 -5.62
C LEU A 17 -5.53 -3.60 -6.39
N ASP A 18 -5.67 -3.52 -7.70
CA ASP A 18 -5.35 -4.63 -8.58
C ASP A 18 -3.89 -4.56 -8.96
N PHE A 19 -3.10 -5.49 -8.43
CA PHE A 19 -1.67 -5.53 -8.72
C PHE A 19 -1.36 -6.07 -10.11
N ASP A 20 -2.33 -6.74 -10.73
CA ASP A 20 -2.08 -7.36 -12.02
C ASP A 20 -3.30 -7.30 -12.92
N PRO A 21 -3.68 -6.09 -13.36
CA PRO A 21 -4.90 -5.93 -14.15
C PRO A 21 -4.82 -6.59 -15.53
N THR A 22 -3.62 -6.91 -15.98
CA THR A 22 -3.51 -7.52 -17.29
C THR A 22 -4.04 -8.93 -17.32
N LYS A 23 -4.26 -9.54 -16.17
CA LYS A 23 -4.84 -10.86 -16.13
C LYS A 23 -6.32 -10.84 -16.46
N GLY A 24 -6.93 -9.72 -16.34
CA GLY A 24 -8.32 -9.58 -16.75
C GLY A 24 -9.33 -10.33 -15.94
N HIS A 25 -8.99 -10.76 -14.77
CA HIS A 25 -9.88 -11.52 -14.01
C HIS A 25 -10.35 -10.87 -12.82
N GLU A 26 -10.78 -9.83 -12.99
CA GLU A 26 -11.58 -9.33 -12.12
C GLU A 26 -11.23 -9.28 -10.77
N LYS A 27 -12.02 -9.70 -9.96
CA LYS A 27 -11.88 -9.48 -8.60
C LYS A 27 -10.76 -10.15 -7.96
N LYS A 28 -10.21 -11.11 -8.57
CA LYS A 28 -9.15 -11.81 -7.94
C LYS A 28 -7.88 -11.05 -7.85
N GLY A 29 -7.74 -9.99 -8.59
CA GLY A 29 -6.53 -9.19 -8.55
C GLY A 29 -6.45 -8.23 -7.40
N LEU A 30 -7.54 -8.00 -6.68
CA LEU A 30 -7.53 -7.02 -5.60
C LEU A 30 -6.77 -7.53 -4.39
N ARG A 31 -5.78 -6.76 -3.97
CA ARG A 31 -4.96 -7.13 -2.84
C ARG A 31 -4.70 -5.95 -1.94
N PRO A 32 -4.52 -6.19 -0.64
CA PRO A 32 -4.22 -5.09 0.26
C PRO A 32 -2.80 -4.62 0.11
N ALA A 33 -2.59 -3.34 0.28
CA ALA A 33 -1.26 -2.73 0.16
C ALA A 33 -1.15 -1.52 1.06
N PHE A 34 0.08 -1.24 1.46
CA PHE A 34 0.43 -0.06 2.22
C PHE A 34 0.97 1.00 1.27
N VAL A 35 0.53 2.24 1.45
CA VAL A 35 0.97 3.35 0.60
C VAL A 35 2.20 3.98 1.23
N LEU A 36 3.31 3.96 0.52
CA LEU A 36 4.57 4.48 1.02
C LEU A 36 4.81 5.92 0.63
N SER A 37 4.45 6.30 -0.59
CA SER A 37 4.77 7.64 -1.09
C SER A 37 3.75 8.67 -0.62
N PRO A 38 4.17 9.94 -0.51
CA PRO A 38 3.28 10.96 0.04
C PRO A 38 2.22 11.40 -0.96
N ARG A 39 1.12 11.90 -0.43
CA ARG A 39 -0.02 12.32 -1.22
C ARG A 39 0.36 13.31 -2.34
N ALA A 40 1.25 14.25 -2.04
CA ALA A 40 1.62 15.27 -3.02
C ALA A 40 2.21 14.64 -4.29
N TYR A 41 3.09 13.66 -4.11
CA TYR A 41 3.67 12.95 -5.24
C TYR A 41 2.60 12.15 -5.96
N ASN A 42 1.77 11.45 -5.18
CA ASN A 42 0.77 10.56 -5.75
C ASN A 42 -0.24 11.33 -6.60
N GLU A 43 -0.62 12.50 -6.13
CA GLU A 43 -1.58 13.32 -6.85
C GLU A 43 -1.02 13.84 -8.16
N LYS A 44 0.21 14.34 -8.13
CA LYS A 44 0.81 14.92 -9.31
C LYS A 44 1.19 13.90 -10.37
N SER A 45 1.67 12.75 -9.93
CA SER A 45 2.17 11.76 -10.86
C SER A 45 1.14 10.76 -11.33
N SER A 46 0.04 10.61 -10.61
CA SER A 46 -0.92 9.53 -10.78
C SER A 46 -0.33 8.17 -10.48
N LEU A 47 0.86 8.17 -9.90
CA LEU A 47 1.52 6.95 -9.46
C LEU A 47 1.63 6.97 -7.96
N ALA A 48 1.92 5.82 -7.36
CA ALA A 48 2.24 5.75 -5.95
C ALA A 48 3.09 4.52 -5.71
N LEU A 49 3.85 4.55 -4.62
CA LEU A 49 4.65 3.41 -4.22
C LEU A 49 3.84 2.58 -3.25
N PHE A 50 3.66 1.32 -3.57
CA PHE A 50 2.86 0.40 -2.78
C PHE A 50 3.70 -0.77 -2.29
N MET A 51 3.41 -1.23 -1.09
CA MET A 51 4.02 -2.44 -0.54
C MET A 51 2.90 -3.43 -0.26
N PRO A 52 2.95 -4.64 -0.80
CA PRO A 52 1.87 -5.60 -0.57
C PRO A 52 1.80 -6.04 0.88
N ILE A 53 0.62 -6.42 1.30
CA ILE A 53 0.38 -6.93 2.65
C ILE A 53 -0.08 -8.36 2.53
N THR A 54 0.48 -9.26 3.34
CA THR A 54 0.10 -10.66 3.31
C THR A 54 -0.17 -11.15 4.73
N LYS A 55 -1.04 -12.13 4.83
CA LYS A 55 -1.29 -12.77 6.11
C LYS A 55 -0.22 -13.80 6.44
N GLN A 56 0.58 -14.19 5.46
CA GLN A 56 1.58 -15.21 5.67
C GLN A 56 2.85 -14.61 6.21
N GLN A 57 2.95 -14.53 7.51
CA GLN A 57 4.14 -14.00 8.15
C GLN A 57 5.21 -15.09 8.19
N LYS A 58 6.35 -14.80 7.60
CA LYS A 58 7.45 -15.76 7.54
C LYS A 58 8.62 -15.42 8.42
N GLY A 59 8.58 -14.27 9.07
CA GLY A 59 9.66 -13.84 9.95
C GLY A 59 10.85 -13.24 9.24
N TYR A 60 10.66 -12.81 8.00
CA TYR A 60 11.76 -12.15 7.28
C TYR A 60 12.01 -10.77 7.87
N PRO A 61 13.27 -10.30 7.81
CA PRO A 61 13.61 -9.01 8.45
C PRO A 61 12.91 -7.80 7.85
N PHE A 62 12.40 -7.91 6.62
CA PHE A 62 11.75 -6.78 5.98
C PHE A 62 10.23 -6.81 6.09
N GLU A 63 9.70 -7.64 6.96
CA GLU A 63 8.28 -7.65 7.25
C GLU A 63 7.98 -6.67 8.36
N VAL A 64 6.94 -5.85 8.18
CA VAL A 64 6.48 -4.94 9.23
C VAL A 64 5.09 -5.41 9.65
N SER A 65 4.97 -5.84 10.90
CA SER A 65 3.70 -6.37 11.39
C SER A 65 2.69 -5.25 11.58
N LEU A 66 1.47 -5.50 11.12
CA LEU A 66 0.38 -4.58 11.37
C LEU A 66 -0.17 -4.82 12.77
N PRO A 67 -0.55 -3.76 13.48
CA PRO A 67 -1.11 -3.97 14.83
C PRO A 67 -2.46 -4.66 14.74
N THR A 68 -2.84 -5.29 15.84
CA THR A 68 -4.15 -5.91 15.92
C THR A 68 -5.21 -4.82 15.94
N GLY A 69 -6.41 -5.17 15.53
CA GLY A 69 -7.50 -4.21 15.55
C GLY A 69 -7.77 -3.54 14.23
N LEU A 70 -6.87 -3.67 13.27
CA LEU A 70 -7.11 -3.13 11.94
C LEU A 70 -7.98 -4.07 11.13
N LYS A 71 -8.63 -3.54 10.12
CA LYS A 71 -9.43 -4.36 9.23
C LYS A 71 -8.56 -5.31 8.41
N VAL A 72 -7.37 -4.84 8.04
CA VAL A 72 -6.42 -5.67 7.31
C VAL A 72 -5.40 -6.20 8.29
N GLN A 73 -5.19 -7.49 8.27
CA GLN A 73 -4.27 -8.15 9.17
C GLN A 73 -3.07 -8.69 8.40
N GLY A 74 -1.96 -8.84 9.08
CA GLY A 74 -0.78 -9.45 8.48
C GLY A 74 0.44 -8.59 8.56
N VAL A 75 1.30 -8.71 7.55
CA VAL A 75 2.57 -7.97 7.53
C VAL A 75 2.72 -7.25 6.20
N ILE A 76 3.34 -6.08 6.28
CA ILE A 76 3.72 -5.31 5.10
C ILE A 76 5.04 -5.87 4.61
N LEU A 77 5.11 -6.20 3.32
CA LEU A 77 6.35 -6.69 2.72
C LEU A 77 7.14 -5.50 2.23
N ALA A 78 7.96 -4.95 3.12
CA ALA A 78 8.59 -3.65 2.86
C ALA A 78 9.62 -3.70 1.73
N ASP A 79 10.18 -4.88 1.44
CA ASP A 79 11.14 -4.99 0.36
C ASP A 79 10.52 -5.27 -1.00
N LYS A 80 9.18 -5.29 -1.08
CA LYS A 80 8.52 -5.55 -2.36
C LYS A 80 7.76 -4.32 -2.84
N ILE A 81 8.48 -3.24 -2.97
CA ILE A 81 7.88 -1.97 -3.40
C ILE A 81 7.55 -2.02 -4.88
N LYS A 82 6.36 -1.54 -5.22
CA LYS A 82 5.97 -1.40 -6.62
C LYS A 82 5.43 -0.01 -6.87
N CYS A 83 5.84 0.59 -7.97
CA CYS A 83 5.34 1.90 -8.37
C CYS A 83 4.23 1.66 -9.38
N LEU A 84 3.01 1.96 -9.00
CA LEU A 84 1.84 1.61 -9.82
C LEU A 84 0.95 2.81 -10.05
N ASP A 85 0.22 2.78 -11.17
CA ASP A 85 -0.76 3.79 -11.52
C ASP A 85 -2.04 3.51 -10.73
N TRP A 86 -2.27 4.28 -9.69
CA TRP A 86 -3.37 3.99 -8.78
C TRP A 86 -4.73 4.28 -9.39
N LYS A 87 -4.80 5.21 -10.35
CA LYS A 87 -6.07 5.48 -10.99
C LYS A 87 -6.52 4.33 -11.86
N PHE A 88 -5.58 3.82 -12.66
CA PHE A 88 -5.91 2.73 -13.57
C PHE A 88 -6.23 1.46 -12.82
N ARG A 89 -5.60 1.24 -11.68
CA ARG A 89 -5.77 0.00 -10.94
C ARG A 89 -6.91 0.03 -9.94
N GLY A 90 -7.70 1.09 -9.94
CA GLY A 90 -8.91 1.12 -9.12
C GLY A 90 -8.66 1.05 -7.63
N VAL A 91 -7.76 1.88 -7.16
CA VAL A 91 -7.41 1.89 -5.74
C VAL A 91 -8.63 2.20 -4.88
N ARG A 92 -8.75 1.49 -3.75
CA ARG A 92 -9.83 1.73 -2.80
C ARG A 92 -9.26 1.88 -1.41
N PHE A 93 -9.62 2.95 -0.74
CA PHE A 93 -9.18 3.21 0.63
C PHE A 93 -9.82 2.24 1.61
N VAL A 94 -9.05 1.74 2.55
CA VAL A 94 -9.57 0.90 3.63
C VAL A 94 -9.43 1.62 4.97
N GLU A 95 -8.21 1.99 5.33
CA GLU A 95 -7.94 2.59 6.64
C GLU A 95 -6.53 3.16 6.63
N SER A 96 -6.20 3.95 7.65
CA SER A 96 -4.85 4.48 7.80
C SER A 96 -4.20 3.85 9.01
N VAL A 97 -2.88 3.67 8.96
CA VAL A 97 -2.15 3.14 10.10
C VAL A 97 -1.60 4.27 10.96
N SER A 98 -1.13 3.92 12.15
CA SER A 98 -0.58 4.92 13.06
C SER A 98 0.79 5.39 12.60
N GLU A 99 1.24 6.50 13.17
CA GLU A 99 2.57 7.01 12.86
C GLU A 99 3.67 6.01 13.16
N ASP A 100 3.48 5.19 14.19
CA ASP A 100 4.49 4.20 14.54
C ASP A 100 4.77 3.26 13.38
N VAL A 101 3.73 2.80 12.71
CA VAL A 101 3.90 1.90 11.57
C VAL A 101 4.54 2.66 10.41
N ILE A 102 4.07 3.89 10.17
CA ILE A 102 4.60 4.69 9.06
C ILE A 102 6.09 4.89 9.22
N GLU A 103 6.56 5.10 10.44
CA GLU A 103 7.97 5.34 10.69
C GLU A 103 8.80 4.07 10.64
N GLU A 104 8.22 2.95 11.02
CA GLU A 104 8.94 1.69 11.03
C GLU A 104 9.28 1.22 9.62
N VAL A 105 8.41 1.47 8.66
CA VAL A 105 8.60 0.94 7.31
C VAL A 105 9.88 1.45 6.65
N PRO A 106 10.15 2.77 6.61
CA PRO A 106 11.38 3.21 5.97
C PRO A 106 12.64 2.74 6.69
N ILE A 107 12.56 2.57 8.00
CA ILE A 107 13.71 2.06 8.76
C ILE A 107 14.07 0.67 8.27
N LYS A 108 13.09 -0.15 7.96
CA LYS A 108 13.33 -1.52 7.51
C LYS A 108 14.01 -1.57 6.15
N ILE A 109 13.70 -0.64 5.26
CA ILE A 109 14.23 -0.70 3.91
C ILE A 109 15.47 0.16 3.70
N GLU A 110 15.77 1.04 4.64
CA GLU A 110 16.91 1.91 4.50
C GLU A 110 18.22 1.17 4.20
N PRO A 111 18.53 0.07 4.87
CA PRO A 111 19.77 -0.65 4.56
C PRO A 111 19.84 -1.18 3.15
N LEU A 112 18.70 -1.33 2.48
CA LEU A 112 18.70 -1.80 1.11
C LEU A 112 18.98 -0.68 0.12
N LEU A 113 18.84 0.55 0.54
CA LEU A 113 18.96 1.70 -0.34
C LEU A 113 20.30 2.42 -0.20
N LEU A 114 20.97 2.24 0.93
CA LEU A 114 22.23 2.96 1.23
C LEU A 114 23.47 2.03 1.32
#